data_db80a27bfb9acdf1c3408e132af5e19b
#
_entry.id   db80a27bfb9acdf1c3408e132af5e19b
#
_cell.length_a   1.000
_cell.length_b   1.000
_cell.length_c   1.000
_cell.angle_alpha   90.00
_cell.angle_beta   90.00
_cell.angle_gamma   90.00
#
_symmetry.space_group_name_H-M   'P 1'
#
loop_
_entity.id
_entity.type
_entity.pdbx_description
1 polymer ?
#
loop_
_entity_poly.entity_id
_entity_poly.type
_entity_poly.pdbx_seq_one_letter_code
_entity_poly.pdbx_strand_id
1 'polypeptide(L)'
;MSGIDQQHTPWADGVPGLSQRPIQPGESYKYKWYANQYGSYFYHAHSRGQIDDGCYGPIVIKSKKGVAIPFDKIAPKEVQLLREAASNVKPIIVSDWRHTPSQHTMDLQIASGIESSICMDSILTNGKGAVNCWSREDITKFTSPAFAPLLAQLNLTMTNKG
;
A
#
# COMPACT_ATOMS: atom_id res chain seq x y z
N MET A 1 2.01 4.51 10.48
CA MET A 1 2.48 5.40 9.37
C MET A 1 3.88 4.99 8.99
N SER A 2 4.07 4.53 7.75
CA SER A 2 5.34 3.94 7.33
C SER A 2 6.39 4.99 6.96
N GLY A 3 7.60 4.83 7.53
CA GLY A 3 8.76 5.67 7.28
C GLY A 3 8.85 6.98 8.07
N ILE A 4 7.84 7.31 8.86
CA ILE A 4 7.81 8.50 9.71
C ILE A 4 8.32 8.14 11.11
N ASP A 5 9.36 8.82 11.55
CA ASP A 5 9.85 8.71 12.92
C ASP A 5 8.90 9.44 13.88
N GLN A 6 8.30 8.69 14.80
CA GLN A 6 7.32 9.20 15.79
C GLN A 6 8.00 9.80 17.02
N GLN A 7 8.98 10.69 16.81
CA GLN A 7 9.66 11.37 17.89
C GLN A 7 8.66 12.10 18.78
N HIS A 8 8.78 11.89 20.09
CA HIS A 8 7.93 12.46 21.14
C HIS A 8 6.45 12.05 21.10
N THR A 9 6.03 11.25 20.10
CA THR A 9 4.63 10.80 19.94
C THR A 9 4.53 9.33 19.53
N PRO A 10 5.18 8.38 20.24
CA PRO A 10 5.20 6.97 19.83
C PRO A 10 3.80 6.34 19.75
N TRP A 11 2.85 6.84 20.54
CA TRP A 11 1.44 6.42 20.46
C TRP A 11 0.77 6.79 19.12
N ALA A 12 1.28 7.75 18.36
CA ALA A 12 0.76 8.12 17.05
C ALA A 12 1.20 7.20 15.92
N ASP A 13 2.00 6.17 16.21
CA ASP A 13 2.34 5.13 15.23
C ASP A 13 1.12 4.33 14.77
N GLY A 14 0.16 4.15 15.67
CA GLY A 14 -1.15 3.62 15.28
C GLY A 14 -1.22 2.10 15.17
N VAL A 15 -0.37 1.36 15.88
CA VAL A 15 -0.37 -0.11 15.85
C VAL A 15 -1.38 -0.65 16.86
N PRO A 16 -2.47 -1.31 16.40
CA PRO A 16 -3.46 -1.88 17.29
C PRO A 16 -2.87 -2.95 18.21
N GLY A 17 -3.21 -2.87 19.49
CA GLY A 17 -2.71 -3.77 20.52
C GLY A 17 -1.32 -3.41 21.07
N LEU A 18 -0.61 -2.46 20.47
CA LEU A 18 0.67 -1.97 20.95
C LEU A 18 0.58 -0.49 21.38
N SER A 19 0.38 0.41 20.43
CA SER A 19 0.33 1.85 20.69
C SER A 19 -1.07 2.42 20.82
N GLN A 20 -2.09 1.68 20.42
CA GLN A 20 -3.49 2.06 20.55
C GLN A 20 -4.44 0.85 20.64
N ARG A 21 -5.68 1.10 21.00
CA ARG A 21 -6.77 0.13 20.80
C ARG A 21 -7.24 0.15 19.34
N PRO A 22 -7.77 -0.98 18.82
CA PRO A 22 -8.45 -0.98 17.54
C PRO A 22 -9.57 0.06 17.50
N ILE A 23 -9.67 0.80 16.41
CA ILE A 23 -10.78 1.73 16.17
C ILE A 23 -11.99 0.88 15.79
N GLN A 24 -13.08 1.02 16.52
CA GLN A 24 -14.29 0.25 16.27
C GLN A 24 -15.10 0.83 15.10
N PRO A 25 -15.95 0.02 14.44
CA PRO A 25 -16.85 0.52 13.41
C PRO A 25 -17.69 1.70 13.92
N GLY A 26 -17.73 2.78 13.15
CA GLY A 26 -18.41 4.03 13.53
C GLY A 26 -17.60 4.98 14.38
N GLU A 27 -16.43 4.56 14.88
CA GLU A 27 -15.53 5.42 15.64
C GLU A 27 -14.49 6.09 14.74
N SER A 28 -13.88 7.14 15.27
CA SER A 28 -12.78 7.85 14.64
C SER A 28 -11.64 8.10 15.63
N TYR A 29 -10.41 8.14 15.11
CA TYR A 29 -9.24 8.46 15.90
C TYR A 29 -8.43 9.56 15.22
N LYS A 30 -8.06 10.59 16.00
CA LYS A 30 -7.25 11.71 15.48
C LYS A 30 -5.79 11.51 15.84
N TYR A 31 -4.98 11.20 14.84
CA TYR A 31 -3.53 11.13 14.98
C TYR A 31 -2.92 12.52 15.02
N LYS A 32 -2.02 12.74 15.97
CA LYS A 32 -1.22 13.97 16.08
C LYS A 32 0.23 13.57 16.24
N TRP A 33 1.09 14.05 15.35
CA TRP A 33 2.54 13.80 15.42
C TRP A 33 3.33 15.01 14.93
N TYR A 34 4.63 14.98 15.16
CA TYR A 34 5.53 16.00 14.64
C TYR A 34 6.07 15.58 13.27
N ALA A 35 5.81 16.39 12.25
CA ALA A 35 6.36 16.21 10.90
C ALA A 35 7.77 16.80 10.84
N ASN A 36 8.75 16.13 11.43
CA ASN A 36 10.14 16.57 11.53
C ASN A 36 11.00 16.15 10.34
N GLN A 37 10.49 15.31 9.47
CA GLN A 37 11.17 14.80 8.28
C GLN A 37 10.35 15.12 7.04
N TYR A 38 10.91 15.83 6.07
CA TYR A 38 10.25 16.00 4.78
C TYR A 38 10.45 14.77 3.90
N GLY A 39 9.49 14.51 3.01
CA GLY A 39 9.55 13.35 2.12
C GLY A 39 8.18 12.82 1.74
N SER A 40 8.20 11.71 1.02
CA SER A 40 6.99 10.97 0.65
C SER A 40 6.90 9.70 1.46
N TYR A 41 5.78 9.53 2.11
CA TYR A 41 5.46 8.44 3.02
C TYR A 41 4.08 7.91 2.71
N PHE A 42 3.61 6.91 3.42
CA PHE A 42 2.23 6.47 3.33
C PHE A 42 1.69 6.00 4.68
N TYR A 43 0.40 6.05 4.83
CA TYR A 43 -0.33 5.40 5.92
C TYR A 43 -1.04 4.17 5.40
N HIS A 44 -1.23 3.20 6.27
CA HIS A 44 -2.07 2.03 5.97
C HIS A 44 -2.67 1.47 7.24
N ALA A 45 -3.74 0.68 7.10
CA ALA A 45 -4.27 -0.09 8.21
C ALA A 45 -3.26 -1.16 8.66
N HIS A 46 -3.20 -1.40 9.95
CA HIS A 46 -2.33 -2.40 10.57
C HIS A 46 -3.17 -3.47 11.28
N SER A 47 -4.23 -3.92 10.63
CA SER A 47 -5.14 -4.96 11.11
C SER A 47 -5.58 -5.84 9.95
N ARG A 48 -5.32 -7.16 10.09
CA ARG A 48 -5.83 -8.27 9.26
C ARG A 48 -6.03 -7.95 7.77
N GLY A 49 -4.99 -7.70 7.00
CA GLY A 49 -5.11 -7.55 5.55
C GLY A 49 -5.91 -6.34 5.05
N GLN A 50 -6.36 -5.44 5.93
CA GLN A 50 -7.10 -4.25 5.50
C GLN A 50 -6.30 -3.34 4.55
N ILE A 51 -4.98 -3.43 4.56
CA ILE A 51 -4.13 -2.78 3.56
C ILE A 51 -4.43 -3.32 2.16
N ASP A 52 -4.61 -4.63 2.02
CA ASP A 52 -4.94 -5.29 0.75
C ASP A 52 -6.34 -4.92 0.27
N ASP A 53 -7.25 -4.60 1.19
CA ASP A 53 -8.61 -4.13 0.91
C ASP A 53 -8.66 -2.61 0.62
N GLY A 54 -7.51 -1.96 0.48
CA GLY A 54 -7.42 -0.57 0.05
C GLY A 54 -7.35 0.47 1.17
N CYS A 55 -7.17 0.06 2.43
CA CYS A 55 -7.04 1.01 3.54
C CYS A 55 -5.60 1.55 3.63
N TYR A 56 -5.20 2.37 2.68
CA TYR A 56 -3.91 3.06 2.63
C TYR A 56 -4.02 4.38 1.88
N GLY A 57 -3.01 5.23 2.02
CA GLY A 57 -2.92 6.47 1.25
C GLY A 57 -1.58 7.17 1.41
N PRO A 58 -1.24 8.08 0.49
CA PRO A 58 0.03 8.81 0.52
C PRO A 58 0.04 9.90 1.58
N ILE A 59 1.24 10.17 2.10
CA ILE A 59 1.54 11.32 2.95
C ILE A 59 2.72 12.06 2.32
N VAL A 60 2.56 13.35 2.05
CA VAL A 60 3.64 14.21 1.55
C VAL A 60 3.92 15.28 2.57
N ILE A 61 5.12 15.29 3.12
CA ILE A 61 5.61 16.30 4.04
C ILE A 61 6.55 17.21 3.27
N LYS A 62 6.14 18.45 3.06
CA LYS A 62 6.96 19.44 2.34
C LYS A 62 8.12 19.92 3.19
N SER A 63 9.27 20.19 2.57
CA SER A 63 10.41 20.77 3.28
C SER A 63 10.05 22.15 3.84
N LYS A 64 10.55 22.44 5.04
CA LYS A 64 10.44 23.77 5.63
C LYS A 64 11.27 24.76 4.79
N LYS A 65 10.79 26.01 4.68
CA LYS A 65 11.54 27.09 4.02
C LYS A 65 12.93 27.23 4.64
N GLY A 66 13.96 27.28 3.78
CA GLY A 66 15.36 27.42 4.20
C GLY A 66 16.07 26.10 4.49
N VAL A 67 15.37 24.95 4.46
CA VAL A 67 16.03 23.65 4.54
C VAL A 67 16.69 23.34 3.20
N ALA A 68 17.96 22.93 3.24
CA ALA A 68 18.68 22.47 2.04
C ALA A 68 18.00 21.18 1.51
N ILE A 69 17.72 21.15 0.22
CA ILE A 69 17.19 19.99 -0.48
C ILE A 69 18.23 19.50 -1.51
N PRO A 70 18.20 18.21 -1.87
CA PRO A 70 19.21 17.64 -2.77
C PRO A 70 19.33 18.33 -4.12
N PHE A 71 18.28 18.94 -4.60
CA PHE A 71 18.24 19.66 -5.89
C PHE A 71 19.27 20.78 -5.98
N ASP A 72 19.57 21.44 -4.86
CA ASP A 72 20.56 22.54 -4.81
C ASP A 72 21.96 22.04 -5.20
N LYS A 73 22.25 20.75 -5.00
CA LYS A 73 23.53 20.12 -5.33
C LYS A 73 23.55 19.43 -6.68
N ILE A 74 22.41 18.88 -7.12
CA ILE A 74 22.31 18.08 -8.35
C ILE A 74 22.28 18.96 -9.57
N ALA A 75 21.49 20.02 -9.56
CA ALA A 75 21.29 20.90 -10.71
C ALA A 75 21.23 22.39 -10.29
N PRO A 76 22.38 23.00 -9.94
CA PRO A 76 22.41 24.37 -9.44
C PRO A 76 21.79 25.43 -10.39
N LYS A 77 21.86 25.18 -11.71
CA LYS A 77 21.28 26.10 -12.72
C LYS A 77 19.76 25.99 -12.84
N GLU A 78 19.17 24.90 -12.36
CA GLU A 78 17.73 24.57 -12.49
C GLU A 78 17.02 24.55 -11.13
N VAL A 79 17.71 24.95 -10.07
CA VAL A 79 17.20 24.86 -8.68
C VAL A 79 15.82 25.49 -8.54
N GLN A 80 15.57 26.63 -9.18
CA GLN A 80 14.29 27.32 -9.08
C GLN A 80 13.16 26.48 -9.69
N LEU A 81 13.36 25.92 -10.87
CA LEU A 81 12.40 25.06 -11.55
C LEU A 81 12.13 23.79 -10.74
N LEU A 82 13.18 23.17 -10.20
CA LEU A 82 13.05 21.97 -9.37
C LEU A 82 12.30 22.25 -8.06
N ARG A 83 12.51 23.40 -7.44
CA ARG A 83 11.77 23.81 -6.25
C ARG A 83 10.31 24.10 -6.54
N GLU A 84 10.00 24.72 -7.67
CA GLU A 84 8.62 24.90 -8.13
C GLU A 84 7.93 23.57 -8.39
N ALA A 85 8.58 22.64 -9.09
CA ALA A 85 8.07 21.31 -9.31
C ALA A 85 7.84 20.57 -7.98
N ALA A 86 8.79 20.61 -7.04
CA ALA A 86 8.67 20.02 -5.73
C ALA A 86 7.55 20.64 -4.87
N SER A 87 7.24 21.93 -5.07
CA SER A 87 6.12 22.57 -4.39
C SER A 87 4.75 22.10 -4.89
N ASN A 88 4.70 21.64 -6.15
CA ASN A 88 3.50 21.20 -6.85
C ASN A 88 3.45 19.66 -7.01
N VAL A 89 4.25 18.92 -6.23
CA VAL A 89 4.31 17.48 -6.32
C VAL A 89 2.93 16.86 -6.10
N LYS A 90 2.57 15.93 -6.99
CA LYS A 90 1.40 15.06 -6.84
C LYS A 90 1.89 13.69 -6.43
N PRO A 91 1.41 13.14 -5.32
CA PRO A 91 1.82 11.80 -4.91
C PRO A 91 1.32 10.77 -5.92
N ILE A 92 2.18 9.80 -6.20
CA ILE A 92 1.82 8.61 -6.96
C ILE A 92 1.97 7.43 -6.02
N ILE A 93 0.90 6.67 -5.86
CA ILE A 93 0.89 5.41 -5.15
C ILE A 93 0.53 4.30 -6.12
N VAL A 94 1.35 3.26 -6.15
CA VAL A 94 1.12 2.07 -6.95
C VAL A 94 0.79 0.94 -5.99
N SER A 95 -0.23 0.18 -6.30
CA SER A 95 -0.68 -0.94 -5.45
C SER A 95 -1.23 -2.07 -6.29
N ASP A 96 -1.10 -3.25 -5.75
CA ASP A 96 -1.83 -4.41 -6.22
C ASP A 96 -3.29 -4.32 -5.80
N TRP A 97 -4.18 -4.88 -6.58
CA TRP A 97 -5.59 -4.95 -6.28
C TRP A 97 -6.17 -6.33 -6.55
N ARG A 98 -7.03 -6.77 -5.64
CA ARG A 98 -7.82 -8.01 -5.77
C ARG A 98 -9.29 -7.70 -5.57
N HIS A 99 -10.16 -8.42 -6.30
CA HIS A 99 -11.59 -8.42 -6.05
C HIS A 99 -11.96 -9.35 -4.89
N THR A 100 -11.08 -10.29 -4.57
CA THR A 100 -11.24 -11.19 -3.42
C THR A 100 -10.86 -10.46 -2.14
N PRO A 101 -11.76 -10.33 -1.15
CA PRO A 101 -11.45 -9.72 0.13
C PRO A 101 -10.28 -10.42 0.85
N SER A 102 -9.47 -9.66 1.56
CA SER A 102 -8.29 -10.16 2.29
C SER A 102 -8.64 -11.26 3.28
N GLN A 103 -9.79 -11.19 3.94
CA GLN A 103 -10.25 -12.22 4.88
C GLN A 103 -10.42 -13.57 4.18
N HIS A 104 -11.03 -13.59 3.00
CA HIS A 104 -11.21 -14.83 2.24
C HIS A 104 -9.87 -15.42 1.78
N THR A 105 -8.95 -14.55 1.34
CA THR A 105 -7.58 -14.95 1.01
C THR A 105 -6.88 -15.61 2.20
N MET A 106 -7.00 -15.00 3.37
CA MET A 106 -6.42 -15.53 4.60
C MET A 106 -7.03 -16.87 5.00
N ASP A 107 -8.34 -17.01 4.90
CA ASP A 107 -9.03 -18.29 5.20
C ASP A 107 -8.54 -19.40 4.28
N LEU A 108 -8.33 -19.12 3.00
CA LEU A 108 -7.77 -20.08 2.03
C LEU A 108 -6.31 -20.44 2.35
N GLN A 109 -5.49 -19.48 2.75
CA GLN A 109 -4.10 -19.73 3.17
C GLN A 109 -4.05 -20.62 4.42
N ILE A 110 -4.89 -20.35 5.40
CA ILE A 110 -5.00 -21.17 6.62
C ILE A 110 -5.46 -22.58 6.26
N ALA A 111 -6.50 -22.71 5.43
CA ALA A 111 -7.06 -24.01 5.05
C ALA A 111 -6.08 -24.86 4.21
N SER A 112 -5.29 -24.23 3.35
CA SER A 112 -4.31 -24.91 2.49
C SER A 112 -2.97 -25.17 3.17
N GLY A 113 -2.66 -24.46 4.26
CA GLY A 113 -1.32 -24.46 4.89
C GLY A 113 -0.25 -23.81 4.01
N ILE A 114 -0.63 -23.09 2.96
CA ILE A 114 0.29 -22.45 2.01
C ILE A 114 0.19 -20.95 2.16
N GLU A 115 1.26 -20.33 2.62
CA GLU A 115 1.41 -18.89 2.65
C GLU A 115 1.90 -18.42 1.27
N SER A 116 0.97 -18.12 0.38
CA SER A 116 1.26 -17.64 -0.96
C SER A 116 0.44 -16.41 -1.29
N SER A 117 1.04 -15.49 -2.04
CA SER A 117 0.28 -14.43 -2.68
C SER A 117 -0.56 -15.02 -3.81
N ILE A 118 -1.86 -14.83 -3.71
CA ILE A 118 -2.80 -15.15 -4.78
C ILE A 118 -2.59 -14.11 -5.89
N CYS A 119 -2.80 -14.53 -7.14
CA CYS A 119 -2.73 -13.66 -8.31
C CYS A 119 -3.53 -12.36 -8.11
N MET A 120 -2.94 -11.24 -8.48
CA MET A 120 -3.58 -9.94 -8.43
C MET A 120 -4.44 -9.73 -9.67
N ASP A 121 -5.61 -9.12 -9.51
CA ASP A 121 -6.53 -8.83 -10.61
C ASP A 121 -6.09 -7.60 -11.41
N SER A 122 -5.43 -6.66 -10.76
CA SER A 122 -4.89 -5.47 -11.42
C SER A 122 -3.80 -4.79 -10.62
N ILE A 123 -3.06 -3.91 -11.30
CA ILE A 123 -2.16 -2.94 -10.67
C ILE A 123 -2.82 -1.57 -10.81
N LEU A 124 -2.94 -0.87 -9.69
CA LEU A 124 -3.55 0.44 -9.62
C LEU A 124 -2.50 1.53 -9.48
N THR A 125 -2.72 2.65 -10.16
CA THR A 125 -2.02 3.90 -9.91
C THR A 125 -3.03 4.93 -9.39
N ASN A 126 -2.86 5.38 -8.17
CA ASN A 126 -3.81 6.27 -7.48
C ASN A 126 -5.25 5.74 -7.51
N GLY A 127 -5.42 4.44 -7.28
CA GLY A 127 -6.72 3.77 -7.26
C GLY A 127 -7.35 3.54 -8.64
N LYS A 128 -6.62 3.76 -9.73
CA LYS A 128 -7.09 3.55 -11.10
C LYS A 128 -6.19 2.55 -11.82
N GLY A 129 -6.80 1.59 -12.49
CA GLY A 129 -6.11 0.57 -13.28
C GLY A 129 -7.11 -0.22 -14.12
N ALA A 130 -6.58 -1.10 -14.95
CA ALA A 130 -7.37 -2.03 -15.73
C ALA A 130 -7.23 -3.43 -15.14
N VAL A 131 -8.28 -4.22 -15.20
CA VAL A 131 -8.23 -5.65 -14.88
C VAL A 131 -7.40 -6.33 -15.95
N ASN A 132 -6.30 -6.93 -15.55
CA ASN A 132 -5.40 -7.67 -16.42
C ASN A 132 -5.10 -9.03 -15.79
N CYS A 133 -6.10 -9.90 -15.80
CA CYS A 133 -5.97 -11.24 -15.26
C CYS A 133 -5.23 -12.12 -16.27
N TRP A 134 -4.28 -12.89 -15.78
CA TRP A 134 -3.65 -13.92 -16.58
C TRP A 134 -4.65 -15.03 -16.88
N SER A 135 -4.49 -15.67 -18.04
CA SER A 135 -5.28 -16.86 -18.34
C SER A 135 -4.98 -17.97 -17.33
N ARG A 136 -5.95 -18.88 -17.14
CA ARG A 136 -5.73 -20.04 -16.26
C ARG A 136 -4.52 -20.88 -16.71
N GLU A 137 -4.31 -20.94 -18.01
CA GLU A 137 -3.18 -21.64 -18.61
C GLU A 137 -1.85 -20.97 -18.21
N ASP A 138 -1.75 -19.65 -18.32
CA ASP A 138 -0.57 -18.89 -17.92
C ASP A 138 -0.30 -19.00 -16.42
N ILE A 139 -1.34 -18.88 -15.58
CA ILE A 139 -1.21 -19.05 -14.13
C ILE A 139 -0.66 -20.45 -13.83
N THR A 140 -1.21 -21.49 -14.43
CA THR A 140 -0.76 -22.87 -14.22
C THR A 140 0.68 -23.06 -14.70
N LYS A 141 1.06 -22.47 -15.84
CA LYS A 141 2.38 -22.57 -16.43
C LYS A 141 3.48 -21.94 -15.56
N PHE A 142 3.17 -20.80 -14.95
CA PHE A 142 4.14 -20.04 -14.15
C PHE A 142 4.08 -20.30 -12.66
N THR A 143 3.07 -21.03 -12.18
CA THR A 143 2.95 -21.40 -10.77
C THR A 143 3.76 -22.65 -10.46
N SER A 144 4.51 -22.61 -9.38
CA SER A 144 5.24 -23.78 -8.90
C SER A 144 4.27 -24.95 -8.62
N PRO A 145 4.66 -26.20 -8.95
CA PRO A 145 3.87 -27.38 -8.66
C PRO A 145 3.43 -27.51 -7.18
N ALA A 146 4.20 -26.94 -6.26
CA ALA A 146 3.84 -26.89 -4.85
C ALA A 146 2.52 -26.16 -4.55
N PHE A 147 2.10 -25.25 -5.44
CA PHE A 147 0.87 -24.46 -5.30
C PHE A 147 -0.33 -25.06 -6.08
N ALA A 148 -0.16 -26.16 -6.80
CA ALA A 148 -1.23 -26.79 -7.56
C ALA A 148 -2.48 -27.12 -6.71
N PRO A 149 -2.38 -27.61 -5.45
CA PRO A 149 -3.55 -27.82 -4.59
C PRO A 149 -4.31 -26.54 -4.28
N LEU A 150 -3.62 -25.41 -4.09
CA LEU A 150 -4.24 -24.12 -3.85
C LEU A 150 -5.00 -23.62 -5.09
N LEU A 151 -4.40 -23.77 -6.27
CA LEU A 151 -5.04 -23.41 -7.54
C LEU A 151 -6.30 -24.25 -7.81
N ALA A 152 -6.33 -25.49 -7.40
CA ALA A 152 -7.51 -26.37 -7.55
C ALA A 152 -8.65 -25.97 -6.61
N GLN A 153 -8.36 -25.46 -5.42
CA GLN A 153 -9.35 -24.96 -4.45
C GLN A 153 -9.87 -23.57 -4.82
N LEU A 154 -9.03 -22.75 -5.42
CA LEU A 154 -9.43 -21.48 -5.98
C LEU A 154 -10.24 -21.74 -7.24
N ASN A 155 -11.56 -21.79 -7.09
CA ASN A 155 -12.49 -21.82 -8.21
C ASN A 155 -12.45 -20.42 -8.87
N LEU A 156 -11.31 -20.13 -9.51
CA LEU A 156 -11.06 -18.90 -10.24
C LEU A 156 -11.96 -18.90 -11.47
N THR A 157 -13.23 -18.65 -11.26
CA THR A 157 -14.13 -18.21 -12.31
C THR A 157 -13.69 -16.81 -12.73
N MET A 158 -12.58 -16.76 -13.44
CA MET A 158 -12.20 -15.59 -14.20
C MET A 158 -13.20 -15.49 -15.35
N THR A 159 -14.37 -14.94 -15.08
CA THR A 159 -15.28 -14.55 -16.15
C THR A 159 -14.63 -13.39 -16.88
N ASN A 160 -13.99 -13.69 -18.00
CA ASN A 160 -13.80 -12.73 -19.08
C ASN A 160 -15.19 -12.20 -19.47
N LYS A 161 -15.60 -11.08 -18.89
CA LYS A 161 -16.62 -10.22 -19.47
C LYS A 161 -15.93 -8.88 -19.71
N GLY A 162 -15.63 -8.69 -21.01
CA GLY A 162 -15.13 -7.45 -21.58
C GLY A 162 -16.07 -6.27 -21.33
#